data_aa6dc5120ab0c1162638d610fafd90a7
#
_entry.id   aa6dc5120ab0c1162638d610fafd90a7
#
_cell.length_a   1.000
_cell.length_b   1.000
_cell.length_c   1.000
_cell.angle_alpha   90.00
_cell.angle_beta   90.00
_cell.angle_gamma   90.00
#
_symmetry.space_group_name_H-M   'P 1'
#
loop_
_entity.id
_entity.type
_entity.pdbx_description
1 polymer ?
#
loop_
_entity_poly.entity_id
_entity_poly.type
_entity_poly.pdbx_seq_one_letter_code
_entity_poly.pdbx_strand_id
1 'polypeptide(L)'
;MTREAPTVTIEKLVQGGRGLARQEGKVLLVRGAIPQEIVSVSLGIQRKGVQEACVKQVLKSSSERVEAPCPVYEICGGCQLQHIRYEAQLGYKREILSETLTRVGKLQVEVPPIVPSPNPYGYRSSVRFVVFRTKRGMAVGFHEEGSHQPVEATGCLLVTEAMRKVIAGVQERLARYGRLPVQVESLEVRRSVAFGSTLLSWRTGPAMRSQTEKLFALFHDVPDVIGQVVTAENRGRWVDRQDWIADRLDDLLFRITNGSFLQTNWPLTETLARTLVEWVAPSSGLRVLELYAGIGVLGLPLARRGALVTEVEANRWALADARHAAKTNHIGRCRFRHLKAEACLEAAEAGAYDVVLMDPPRTGLSPESLRGLLAINVPRLFYLSCDPATLARDLGKLCADGYHIARLQAFDMFPQTAHLETLVELAR
;
A
#
# COMPACT_ATOMS: atom_id res chain seq x y z
N MET A 1 -25.59 15.25 -35.47
CA MET A 1 -24.14 15.27 -35.80
C MET A 1 -23.41 14.63 -34.64
N THR A 2 -23.00 13.37 -34.77
CA THR A 2 -22.11 12.70 -33.81
C THR A 2 -20.76 13.40 -33.91
N ARG A 3 -20.38 14.19 -32.88
CA ARG A 3 -19.03 14.76 -32.83
C ARG A 3 -18.04 13.59 -32.86
N GLU A 4 -17.15 13.61 -33.85
CA GLU A 4 -16.06 12.64 -33.92
C GLU A 4 -15.30 12.65 -32.61
N ALA A 5 -14.92 11.46 -32.13
CA ALA A 5 -14.14 11.33 -30.89
C ALA A 5 -12.81 12.07 -31.07
N PRO A 6 -12.43 12.95 -30.15
CA PRO A 6 -11.18 13.70 -30.25
C PRO A 6 -9.98 12.76 -30.38
N THR A 7 -9.02 13.12 -31.24
CA THR A 7 -7.75 12.42 -31.40
C THR A 7 -6.64 13.25 -30.75
N VAL A 8 -5.82 12.62 -29.91
CA VAL A 8 -4.73 13.28 -29.17
C VAL A 8 -3.46 12.45 -29.17
N THR A 9 -2.33 13.13 -29.06
CA THR A 9 -1.01 12.51 -28.82
C THR A 9 -0.70 12.58 -27.33
N ILE A 10 -0.28 11.46 -26.76
CA ILE A 10 0.07 11.36 -25.34
C ILE A 10 1.52 11.82 -25.14
N GLU A 11 1.70 12.85 -24.31
CA GLU A 11 3.01 13.45 -24.05
C GLU A 11 3.83 12.66 -23.03
N LYS A 12 3.20 12.28 -21.90
CA LYS A 12 3.81 11.55 -20.79
C LYS A 12 2.77 10.90 -19.89
N LEU A 13 3.22 10.04 -18.98
CA LEU A 13 2.42 9.62 -17.82
C LEU A 13 2.57 10.62 -16.66
N VAL A 14 1.49 10.74 -15.88
CA VAL A 14 1.46 11.54 -14.66
C VAL A 14 1.00 10.69 -13.47
N GLN A 15 1.07 11.24 -12.26
CA GLN A 15 0.61 10.59 -11.05
C GLN A 15 -0.81 10.02 -11.24
N GLY A 16 -1.03 8.80 -10.75
CA GLY A 16 -2.25 8.04 -10.99
C GLY A 16 -2.25 7.20 -12.27
N GLY A 17 -1.14 7.17 -13.03
CA GLY A 17 -0.98 6.33 -14.25
C GLY A 17 -1.80 6.83 -15.44
N ARG A 18 -2.14 8.13 -15.49
CA ARG A 18 -2.88 8.75 -16.59
C ARG A 18 -1.90 9.29 -17.63
N GLY A 19 -2.22 9.10 -18.92
CA GLY A 19 -1.55 9.81 -20.01
C GLY A 19 -1.95 11.28 -20.01
N LEU A 20 -0.98 12.18 -20.09
CA LEU A 20 -1.23 13.61 -20.28
C LEU A 20 -1.22 13.93 -21.77
N ALA A 21 -2.26 14.63 -22.22
CA ALA A 21 -2.34 15.21 -23.56
C ALA A 21 -2.84 16.65 -23.49
N ARG A 22 -2.63 17.40 -24.57
CA ARG A 22 -3.21 18.74 -24.75
C ARG A 22 -4.01 18.82 -26.02
N GLN A 23 -5.18 19.43 -25.93
CA GLN A 23 -6.04 19.70 -27.05
C GLN A 23 -6.67 21.08 -26.91
N GLU A 24 -6.49 21.95 -27.90
CA GLU A 24 -7.05 23.33 -27.93
C GLU A 24 -6.78 24.10 -26.63
N GLY A 25 -5.55 24.00 -26.10
CA GLY A 25 -5.14 24.65 -24.84
C GLY A 25 -5.64 23.98 -23.55
N LYS A 26 -6.45 22.92 -23.62
CA LYS A 26 -6.95 22.16 -22.47
C LYS A 26 -6.03 20.97 -22.16
N VAL A 27 -5.87 20.69 -20.88
CA VAL A 27 -5.16 19.50 -20.40
C VAL A 27 -6.15 18.33 -20.32
N LEU A 28 -5.79 17.21 -20.94
CA LEU A 28 -6.52 15.94 -20.86
C LEU A 28 -5.70 14.96 -20.02
N LEU A 29 -6.37 14.26 -19.11
CA LEU A 29 -5.82 13.08 -18.40
C LEU A 29 -6.51 11.83 -18.93
N VAL A 30 -5.76 11.05 -19.69
CA VAL A 30 -6.28 9.94 -20.49
C VAL A 30 -5.98 8.60 -19.80
N ARG A 31 -7.02 7.88 -19.43
CA ARG A 31 -6.90 6.51 -18.88
C ARG A 31 -6.55 5.54 -19.99
N GLY A 32 -5.65 4.59 -19.70
CA GLY A 32 -5.28 3.49 -20.60
C GLY A 32 -4.37 3.89 -21.76
N ALA A 33 -3.76 5.09 -21.68
CA ALA A 33 -2.85 5.61 -22.71
C ALA A 33 -1.38 5.51 -22.27
N ILE A 34 -0.49 5.40 -23.25
CA ILE A 34 0.97 5.33 -23.06
C ILE A 34 1.62 6.52 -23.77
N PRO A 35 2.74 7.08 -23.28
CA PRO A 35 3.47 8.14 -23.97
C PRO A 35 3.78 7.80 -25.43
N GLN A 36 3.72 8.82 -26.31
CA GLN A 36 3.94 8.77 -27.76
C GLN A 36 2.83 8.05 -28.57
N GLU A 37 1.79 7.53 -27.91
CA GLU A 37 0.63 7.02 -28.64
C GLU A 37 -0.21 8.15 -29.25
N ILE A 38 -0.85 7.84 -30.39
CA ILE A 38 -1.96 8.62 -30.94
C ILE A 38 -3.23 7.84 -30.67
N VAL A 39 -4.16 8.44 -29.92
CA VAL A 39 -5.39 7.77 -29.50
C VAL A 39 -6.62 8.61 -29.78
N SER A 40 -7.72 7.98 -30.16
CA SER A 40 -9.04 8.61 -30.06
C SER A 40 -9.57 8.38 -28.64
N VAL A 41 -10.23 9.40 -28.06
CA VAL A 41 -10.65 9.38 -26.67
C VAL A 41 -12.12 9.66 -26.49
N SER A 42 -12.73 9.04 -25.49
CA SER A 42 -14.02 9.44 -24.94
C SER A 42 -13.79 10.43 -23.80
N LEU A 43 -14.46 11.61 -23.89
CA LEU A 43 -14.33 12.64 -22.85
C LEU A 43 -15.24 12.30 -21.66
N GLY A 44 -14.69 12.41 -20.45
CA GLY A 44 -15.38 12.24 -19.19
C GLY A 44 -15.72 13.58 -18.52
N ILE A 45 -15.54 13.64 -17.20
CA ILE A 45 -15.87 14.83 -16.40
C ILE A 45 -14.74 15.87 -16.50
N GLN A 46 -15.09 17.15 -16.64
CA GLN A 46 -14.15 18.25 -16.54
C GLN A 46 -14.14 18.81 -15.11
N ARG A 47 -12.96 18.91 -14.49
CA ARG A 47 -12.79 19.48 -13.14
C ARG A 47 -11.58 20.40 -13.09
N LYS A 48 -11.74 21.62 -12.55
CA LYS A 48 -10.65 22.60 -12.34
C LYS A 48 -9.75 22.82 -13.57
N GLY A 49 -10.34 22.87 -14.77
CA GLY A 49 -9.58 23.10 -16.02
C GLY A 49 -8.92 21.84 -16.61
N VAL A 50 -9.05 20.70 -15.97
CA VAL A 50 -8.54 19.41 -16.45
C VAL A 50 -9.71 18.55 -16.95
N GLN A 51 -9.59 18.01 -18.15
CA GLN A 51 -10.56 17.12 -18.78
C GLN A 51 -10.13 15.67 -18.55
N GLU A 52 -10.96 14.87 -17.87
CA GLU A 52 -10.77 13.42 -17.84
C GLU A 52 -11.17 12.80 -19.17
N ALA A 53 -10.45 11.76 -19.58
CA ALA A 53 -10.73 11.02 -20.79
C ALA A 53 -10.31 9.54 -20.66
N CYS A 54 -10.88 8.69 -21.51
CA CYS A 54 -10.47 7.29 -21.63
C CYS A 54 -10.11 6.99 -23.09
N VAL A 55 -9.13 6.14 -23.33
CA VAL A 55 -8.81 5.64 -24.67
C VAL A 55 -10.04 4.90 -25.21
N LYS A 56 -10.49 5.32 -26.39
CA LYS A 56 -11.54 4.64 -27.16
C LYS A 56 -10.91 3.70 -28.19
N GLN A 57 -9.86 4.18 -28.85
CA GLN A 57 -9.10 3.44 -29.85
C GLN A 57 -7.65 3.92 -29.89
N VAL A 58 -6.70 3.00 -29.98
CA VAL A 58 -5.30 3.30 -30.23
C VAL A 58 -5.11 3.35 -31.76
N LEU A 59 -4.73 4.51 -32.30
CA LEU A 59 -4.49 4.75 -33.72
C LEU A 59 -3.02 4.49 -34.10
N LYS A 60 -2.10 4.87 -33.19
CA LYS A 60 -0.68 4.55 -33.28
C LYS A 60 -0.23 4.04 -31.91
N SER A 61 0.18 2.79 -31.84
CA SER A 61 0.59 2.12 -30.61
C SER A 61 2.03 2.41 -30.24
N SER A 62 2.31 2.48 -28.94
CA SER A 62 3.65 2.42 -28.37
C SER A 62 4.20 0.99 -28.45
N SER A 63 5.53 0.84 -28.60
CA SER A 63 6.22 -0.46 -28.46
C SER A 63 6.12 -1.06 -27.06
N GLU A 64 5.76 -0.25 -26.07
CA GLU A 64 5.61 -0.67 -24.68
C GLU A 64 4.21 -1.20 -24.37
N ARG A 65 3.28 -1.13 -25.32
CA ARG A 65 1.92 -1.63 -25.13
C ARG A 65 1.87 -3.15 -25.19
N VAL A 66 1.21 -3.72 -24.19
CA VAL A 66 0.88 -5.15 -24.12
C VAL A 66 -0.61 -5.33 -23.88
N GLU A 67 -1.13 -6.50 -24.19
CA GLU A 67 -2.47 -6.87 -23.79
C GLU A 67 -2.53 -7.09 -22.28
N ALA A 68 -3.50 -6.46 -21.60
CA ALA A 68 -3.68 -6.64 -20.18
C ALA A 68 -4.25 -8.04 -19.88
N PRO A 69 -3.58 -8.89 -19.10
CA PRO A 69 -4.01 -10.27 -18.89
C PRO A 69 -5.24 -10.39 -17.96
N CYS A 70 -5.62 -9.35 -17.24
CA CYS A 70 -6.78 -9.37 -16.35
C CYS A 70 -8.07 -9.08 -17.12
N PRO A 71 -9.05 -10.00 -17.12
CA PRO A 71 -10.27 -9.86 -17.92
C PRO A 71 -11.18 -8.70 -17.48
N VAL A 72 -10.96 -8.15 -16.27
CA VAL A 72 -11.73 -7.01 -15.73
C VAL A 72 -10.89 -5.73 -15.64
N TYR A 73 -9.71 -5.70 -16.29
CA TYR A 73 -8.78 -4.59 -16.19
C TYR A 73 -9.38 -3.24 -16.58
N GLU A 74 -10.15 -3.21 -17.65
CA GLU A 74 -10.74 -1.97 -18.18
C GLU A 74 -11.81 -1.37 -17.26
N ILE A 75 -12.36 -2.17 -16.35
CA ILE A 75 -13.49 -1.78 -15.48
C ILE A 75 -13.00 -1.61 -14.03
N CYS A 76 -12.21 -2.56 -13.54
CA CYS A 76 -11.75 -2.60 -12.15
C CYS A 76 -10.81 -1.44 -11.83
N GLY A 77 -11.04 -0.74 -10.69
CA GLY A 77 -10.19 0.35 -10.21
C GLY A 77 -8.86 -0.08 -9.56
N GLY A 78 -8.58 -1.39 -9.48
CA GLY A 78 -7.42 -1.91 -8.75
C GLY A 78 -6.07 -1.73 -9.44
N CYS A 79 -6.02 -1.65 -10.78
CA CYS A 79 -4.79 -1.58 -11.58
C CYS A 79 -4.89 -0.48 -12.63
N GLN A 80 -3.77 0.23 -12.87
CA GLN A 80 -3.72 1.32 -13.85
C GLN A 80 -2.75 1.04 -15.01
N LEU A 81 -1.82 0.07 -14.87
CA LEU A 81 -0.66 -0.05 -15.75
C LEU A 81 -0.53 -1.42 -16.45
N GLN A 82 -1.49 -2.35 -16.35
CA GLN A 82 -1.38 -3.69 -16.96
C GLN A 82 -1.22 -3.69 -18.48
N HIS A 83 -1.62 -2.60 -19.14
CA HIS A 83 -1.46 -2.41 -20.59
C HIS A 83 -0.06 -1.95 -21.00
N ILE A 84 0.86 -1.81 -20.05
CA ILE A 84 2.24 -1.37 -20.24
C ILE A 84 3.18 -2.50 -19.83
N ARG A 85 4.21 -2.79 -20.62
CA ARG A 85 5.25 -3.75 -20.27
C ARG A 85 5.91 -3.38 -18.93
N TYR A 86 6.22 -4.37 -18.10
CA TYR A 86 6.60 -4.14 -16.71
C TYR A 86 7.85 -3.25 -16.57
N GLU A 87 8.86 -3.48 -17.38
CA GLU A 87 10.11 -2.70 -17.39
C GLU A 87 9.84 -1.22 -17.71
N ALA A 88 8.91 -0.95 -18.63
CA ALA A 88 8.51 0.42 -18.95
C ALA A 88 7.72 1.07 -17.81
N GLN A 89 6.90 0.30 -17.06
CA GLN A 89 6.23 0.82 -15.86
C GLN A 89 7.24 1.39 -14.85
N LEU A 90 8.38 0.73 -14.64
CA LEU A 90 9.43 1.19 -13.73
C LEU A 90 10.04 2.52 -14.23
N GLY A 91 10.29 2.64 -15.53
CA GLY A 91 10.76 3.87 -16.16
C GLY A 91 9.78 5.04 -15.93
N TYR A 92 8.52 4.85 -16.25
CA TYR A 92 7.48 5.87 -16.07
C TYR A 92 7.26 6.26 -14.60
N LYS A 93 7.28 5.32 -13.68
CA LYS A 93 7.19 5.62 -12.25
C LYS A 93 8.38 6.43 -11.77
N ARG A 94 9.59 6.15 -12.28
CA ARG A 94 10.81 6.92 -12.00
C ARG A 94 10.67 8.36 -12.49
N GLU A 95 10.21 8.55 -13.72
CA GLU A 95 9.96 9.88 -14.31
C GLU A 95 8.94 10.68 -13.49
N ILE A 96 7.82 10.06 -13.11
CA ILE A 96 6.78 10.68 -12.28
C ILE A 96 7.35 11.10 -10.92
N LEU A 97 8.15 10.26 -10.26
CA LEU A 97 8.78 10.59 -8.99
C LEU A 97 9.75 11.78 -9.14
N SER A 98 10.63 11.74 -10.14
CA SER A 98 11.60 12.80 -10.42
C SER A 98 10.91 14.14 -10.69
N GLU A 99 9.89 14.15 -11.56
CA GLU A 99 9.12 15.35 -11.86
C GLU A 99 8.38 15.88 -10.62
N THR A 100 7.84 14.99 -9.79
CA THR A 100 7.13 15.38 -8.56
C THR A 100 8.08 16.00 -7.54
N LEU A 101 9.25 15.43 -7.33
CA LEU A 101 10.29 16.01 -6.45
C LEU A 101 10.69 17.41 -6.92
N THR A 102 10.90 17.58 -8.23
CA THR A 102 11.27 18.87 -8.82
C THR A 102 10.15 19.91 -8.72
N ARG A 103 8.92 19.55 -9.09
CA ARG A 103 7.81 20.51 -9.18
C ARG A 103 7.18 20.86 -7.84
N VAL A 104 6.95 19.86 -7.00
CA VAL A 104 6.26 20.00 -5.70
C VAL A 104 7.28 20.32 -4.62
N GLY A 105 8.34 19.52 -4.52
CA GLY A 105 9.38 19.67 -3.49
C GLY A 105 10.38 20.78 -3.76
N LYS A 106 10.49 21.28 -5.01
CA LYS A 106 11.55 22.18 -5.47
C LYS A 106 12.95 21.59 -5.27
N LEU A 107 13.05 20.26 -5.35
CA LEU A 107 14.26 19.49 -5.10
C LEU A 107 14.88 19.04 -6.41
N GLN A 108 16.18 19.26 -6.57
CA GLN A 108 16.98 18.74 -7.68
C GLN A 108 17.73 17.52 -7.14
N VAL A 109 17.13 16.33 -7.33
CA VAL A 109 17.73 15.05 -6.89
C VAL A 109 17.62 14.04 -8.01
N GLU A 110 18.69 13.30 -8.24
CA GLU A 110 18.67 12.18 -9.17
C GLU A 110 17.90 11.01 -8.53
N VAL A 111 16.91 10.49 -9.25
CA VAL A 111 16.18 9.29 -8.84
C VAL A 111 16.87 8.08 -9.45
N PRO A 112 17.43 7.15 -8.67
CA PRO A 112 18.03 5.93 -9.19
C PRO A 112 17.00 5.03 -9.88
N PRO A 113 17.44 3.98 -10.61
CA PRO A 113 16.53 2.95 -11.10
C PRO A 113 15.68 2.37 -9.96
N ILE A 114 14.40 2.16 -10.23
CA ILE A 114 13.47 1.59 -9.24
C ILE A 114 13.80 0.12 -9.01
N VAL A 115 13.86 -0.31 -7.75
CA VAL A 115 13.99 -1.73 -7.40
C VAL A 115 12.71 -2.45 -7.82
N PRO A 116 12.78 -3.41 -8.76
CA PRO A 116 11.59 -4.11 -9.24
C PRO A 116 11.05 -5.07 -8.19
N SER A 117 9.76 -5.36 -8.26
CA SER A 117 9.20 -6.50 -7.52
C SER A 117 9.72 -7.81 -8.13
N PRO A 118 10.09 -8.81 -7.31
CA PRO A 118 10.46 -10.13 -7.82
C PRO A 118 9.36 -10.77 -8.68
N ASN A 119 8.11 -10.43 -8.38
CA ASN A 119 6.95 -10.92 -9.10
C ASN A 119 6.05 -9.73 -9.50
N PRO A 120 5.88 -9.43 -10.80
CA PRO A 120 4.95 -8.39 -11.27
C PRO A 120 3.47 -8.73 -11.04
N TYR A 121 3.17 -10.00 -10.83
CA TYR A 121 1.87 -10.57 -10.47
C TYR A 121 2.06 -11.53 -9.30
N GLY A 122 0.97 -11.89 -8.61
CA GLY A 122 1.00 -12.87 -7.53
C GLY A 122 1.82 -12.43 -6.31
N TYR A 123 1.98 -11.14 -6.08
CA TYR A 123 2.82 -10.61 -5.00
C TYR A 123 2.03 -10.27 -3.72
N ARG A 124 0.71 -10.07 -3.82
CA ARG A 124 -0.11 -9.64 -2.68
C ARG A 124 -0.37 -10.79 -1.72
N SER A 125 0.01 -10.58 -0.48
CA SER A 125 -0.30 -11.45 0.67
C SER A 125 -1.55 -11.00 1.45
N SER A 126 -2.11 -9.84 1.10
CA SER A 126 -3.35 -9.32 1.68
C SER A 126 -4.18 -8.60 0.62
N VAL A 127 -5.50 -8.81 0.67
CA VAL A 127 -6.47 -8.20 -0.23
C VAL A 127 -7.79 -7.96 0.49
N ARG A 128 -8.41 -6.80 0.23
CA ARG A 128 -9.74 -6.48 0.76
C ARG A 128 -10.74 -6.35 -0.38
N PHE A 129 -11.77 -7.15 -0.33
CA PHE A 129 -12.89 -7.17 -1.26
C PHE A 129 -14.10 -6.45 -0.68
N VAL A 130 -14.92 -5.86 -1.54
CA VAL A 130 -16.32 -5.57 -1.23
C VAL A 130 -17.15 -6.85 -1.39
N VAL A 131 -18.18 -7.01 -0.55
CA VAL A 131 -19.13 -8.14 -0.62
C VAL A 131 -20.47 -7.59 -1.10
N PHE A 132 -21.00 -8.15 -2.17
CA PHE A 132 -22.21 -7.63 -2.81
C PHE A 132 -23.08 -8.75 -3.38
N ARG A 133 -24.34 -8.40 -3.68
CA ARG A 133 -25.31 -9.33 -4.26
C ARG A 133 -25.27 -9.28 -5.78
N THR A 134 -25.29 -10.45 -6.41
CA THR A 134 -25.45 -10.66 -7.84
C THR A 134 -26.72 -11.43 -8.14
N LYS A 135 -27.03 -11.64 -9.42
CA LYS A 135 -28.12 -12.54 -9.84
C LYS A 135 -27.86 -14.02 -9.45
N ARG A 136 -26.60 -14.38 -9.23
CA ARG A 136 -26.15 -15.75 -8.92
C ARG A 136 -25.89 -16.01 -7.44
N GLY A 137 -26.17 -15.05 -6.56
CA GLY A 137 -25.89 -15.11 -5.12
C GLY A 137 -24.98 -13.99 -4.66
N MET A 138 -24.31 -14.17 -3.51
CA MET A 138 -23.33 -13.19 -3.01
C MET A 138 -21.99 -13.38 -3.71
N ALA A 139 -21.27 -12.28 -3.91
CA ALA A 139 -19.97 -12.28 -4.56
C ALA A 139 -18.98 -11.35 -3.86
N VAL A 140 -17.70 -11.55 -4.14
CA VAL A 140 -16.60 -10.66 -3.75
C VAL A 140 -15.98 -9.99 -4.97
N GLY A 141 -15.50 -8.77 -4.81
CA GLY A 141 -14.84 -8.04 -5.88
C GLY A 141 -14.30 -6.69 -5.44
N PHE A 142 -14.06 -5.82 -6.39
CA PHE A 142 -13.59 -4.46 -6.16
C PHE A 142 -14.61 -3.44 -6.66
N HIS A 143 -14.31 -2.17 -6.52
CA HIS A 143 -15.09 -1.12 -7.18
C HIS A 143 -14.55 -0.83 -8.58
N GLU A 144 -15.43 -0.42 -9.47
CA GLU A 144 -15.03 0.23 -10.73
C GLU A 144 -14.22 1.49 -10.43
N GLU A 145 -13.34 1.86 -11.33
CA GLU A 145 -12.55 3.06 -11.17
C GLU A 145 -13.44 4.32 -11.13
N GLY A 146 -13.28 5.11 -10.07
CA GLY A 146 -14.03 6.36 -9.88
C GLY A 146 -15.50 6.19 -9.51
N SER A 147 -15.95 4.98 -9.20
CA SER A 147 -17.32 4.71 -8.81
C SER A 147 -17.41 3.79 -7.57
N HIS A 148 -18.63 3.58 -7.06
CA HIS A 148 -18.93 2.58 -6.04
C HIS A 148 -19.61 1.32 -6.61
N GLN A 149 -19.66 1.19 -7.92
CA GLN A 149 -20.22 0.00 -8.58
C GLN A 149 -19.27 -1.18 -8.36
N PRO A 150 -19.76 -2.32 -7.85
CA PRO A 150 -18.91 -3.48 -7.61
C PRO A 150 -18.64 -4.25 -8.90
N VAL A 151 -17.40 -4.74 -9.04
CA VAL A 151 -16.94 -5.62 -10.12
C VAL A 151 -16.51 -6.93 -9.51
N GLU A 152 -17.09 -8.05 -9.95
CA GLU A 152 -16.67 -9.39 -9.52
C GLU A 152 -15.22 -9.65 -9.98
N ALA A 153 -14.33 -9.97 -9.06
CA ALA A 153 -12.89 -10.08 -9.32
C ALA A 153 -12.21 -11.17 -8.47
N THR A 154 -12.80 -12.33 -8.44
CA THR A 154 -12.27 -13.50 -7.70
C THR A 154 -10.94 -14.02 -8.27
N GLY A 155 -10.70 -13.80 -9.57
CA GLY A 155 -9.49 -14.19 -10.28
C GLY A 155 -8.39 -13.13 -10.28
N CYS A 156 -8.33 -12.22 -9.29
CA CYS A 156 -7.35 -11.15 -9.24
C CYS A 156 -5.92 -11.69 -9.39
N LEU A 157 -5.21 -11.24 -10.44
CA LEU A 157 -3.86 -11.71 -10.74
C LEU A 157 -2.79 -11.17 -9.79
N LEU A 158 -3.10 -10.12 -9.01
CA LEU A 158 -2.13 -9.54 -8.08
C LEU A 158 -1.94 -10.39 -6.82
N VAL A 159 -2.93 -11.21 -6.43
CA VAL A 159 -2.80 -12.10 -5.27
C VAL A 159 -2.10 -13.40 -5.67
N THR A 160 -1.42 -14.03 -4.71
CA THR A 160 -0.73 -15.31 -4.94
C THR A 160 -1.70 -16.39 -5.42
N GLU A 161 -1.20 -17.38 -6.16
CA GLU A 161 -2.04 -18.51 -6.62
C GLU A 161 -2.70 -19.24 -5.46
N ALA A 162 -1.96 -19.48 -4.37
CA ALA A 162 -2.49 -20.12 -3.19
C ALA A 162 -3.64 -19.31 -2.56
N MET A 163 -3.51 -17.97 -2.53
CA MET A 163 -4.59 -17.10 -2.06
C MET A 163 -5.79 -17.12 -3.01
N ARG A 164 -5.59 -17.18 -4.34
CA ARG A 164 -6.70 -17.32 -5.31
C ARG A 164 -7.53 -18.59 -5.05
N LYS A 165 -6.88 -19.71 -4.69
CA LYS A 165 -7.59 -20.96 -4.34
C LYS A 165 -8.48 -20.76 -3.11
N VAL A 166 -8.00 -20.09 -2.07
CA VAL A 166 -8.83 -19.74 -0.88
C VAL A 166 -9.99 -18.83 -1.27
N ILE A 167 -9.73 -17.77 -2.05
CA ILE A 167 -10.76 -16.83 -2.51
C ILE A 167 -11.83 -17.56 -3.34
N ALA A 168 -11.44 -18.47 -4.22
CA ALA A 168 -12.37 -19.29 -5.00
C ALA A 168 -13.26 -20.16 -4.10
N GLY A 169 -12.68 -20.80 -3.08
CA GLY A 169 -13.44 -21.56 -2.08
C GLY A 169 -14.42 -20.71 -1.27
N VAL A 170 -14.03 -19.48 -0.93
CA VAL A 170 -14.93 -18.52 -0.27
C VAL A 170 -16.04 -18.10 -1.23
N GLN A 171 -15.72 -17.76 -2.48
CA GLN A 171 -16.69 -17.36 -3.49
C GLN A 171 -17.72 -18.46 -3.81
N GLU A 172 -17.27 -19.70 -3.91
CA GLU A 172 -18.17 -20.86 -4.13
C GLU A 172 -19.24 -20.94 -3.02
N ARG A 173 -18.84 -20.71 -1.77
CA ARG A 173 -19.78 -20.72 -0.64
C ARG A 173 -20.71 -19.51 -0.67
N LEU A 174 -20.18 -18.32 -0.92
CA LEU A 174 -20.96 -17.08 -1.04
C LEU A 174 -22.05 -17.19 -2.12
N ALA A 175 -21.72 -17.79 -3.28
CA ALA A 175 -22.67 -17.94 -4.39
C ALA A 175 -23.90 -18.80 -4.05
N ARG A 176 -23.81 -19.66 -3.02
CA ARG A 176 -24.96 -20.48 -2.57
C ARG A 176 -26.01 -19.69 -1.79
N TYR A 177 -25.71 -18.45 -1.41
CA TYR A 177 -26.58 -17.63 -0.58
C TYR A 177 -27.03 -16.37 -1.31
N GLY A 178 -28.33 -16.12 -1.35
CA GLY A 178 -28.89 -14.85 -1.82
C GLY A 178 -28.76 -13.75 -0.77
N ARG A 179 -28.55 -14.11 0.50
CA ARG A 179 -28.35 -13.21 1.64
C ARG A 179 -27.53 -13.94 2.71
N LEU A 180 -26.60 -13.22 3.33
CA LEU A 180 -25.82 -13.73 4.47
C LEU A 180 -26.57 -13.51 5.81
N PRO A 181 -26.18 -14.24 6.87
CA PRO A 181 -26.78 -14.09 8.20
C PRO A 181 -26.68 -12.68 8.78
N VAL A 182 -25.72 -11.90 8.32
CA VAL A 182 -25.45 -10.51 8.67
C VAL A 182 -25.12 -9.71 7.41
N GLN A 183 -25.37 -8.41 7.43
CA GLN A 183 -24.95 -7.55 6.31
C GLN A 183 -23.42 -7.42 6.32
N VAL A 184 -22.78 -8.02 5.35
CA VAL A 184 -21.31 -7.94 5.17
C VAL A 184 -20.99 -6.85 4.16
N GLU A 185 -20.09 -5.93 4.54
CA GLU A 185 -19.61 -4.82 3.71
C GLU A 185 -18.34 -5.23 2.95
N SER A 186 -17.39 -5.83 3.67
CA SER A 186 -16.12 -6.22 3.08
C SER A 186 -15.54 -7.48 3.72
N LEU A 187 -14.70 -8.17 2.95
CA LEU A 187 -13.88 -9.28 3.35
C LEU A 187 -12.41 -8.97 3.07
N GLU A 188 -11.58 -8.99 4.10
CA GLU A 188 -10.13 -9.02 3.94
C GLU A 188 -9.66 -10.47 4.05
N VAL A 189 -8.89 -10.91 3.05
CA VAL A 189 -8.18 -12.19 3.04
C VAL A 189 -6.71 -11.90 3.22
N ARG A 190 -6.10 -12.45 4.26
CA ARG A 190 -4.69 -12.30 4.57
C ARG A 190 -4.04 -13.68 4.67
N ARG A 191 -2.96 -13.89 3.93
CA ARG A 191 -2.25 -15.17 3.89
C ARG A 191 -0.79 -14.98 4.23
N SER A 192 -0.28 -15.83 5.10
CA SER A 192 1.15 -15.93 5.38
C SER A 192 1.90 -16.43 4.14
N VAL A 193 2.98 -15.75 3.81
CA VAL A 193 3.87 -16.15 2.72
C VAL A 193 4.73 -17.34 3.16
N ALA A 194 5.25 -17.31 4.40
CA ALA A 194 6.14 -18.34 4.90
C ALA A 194 5.42 -19.63 5.34
N PHE A 195 4.19 -19.52 5.88
CA PHE A 195 3.49 -20.67 6.52
C PHE A 195 2.20 -21.07 5.82
N GLY A 196 1.73 -20.31 4.84
CA GLY A 196 0.56 -20.65 4.06
C GLY A 196 -0.78 -20.56 4.80
N SER A 197 -0.80 -20.16 6.07
CA SER A 197 -2.03 -19.98 6.85
C SER A 197 -2.79 -18.72 6.42
N THR A 198 -4.12 -18.80 6.43
CA THR A 198 -4.99 -17.70 5.97
C THR A 198 -5.95 -17.26 7.07
N LEU A 199 -6.15 -15.96 7.19
CA LEU A 199 -7.13 -15.31 8.05
C LEU A 199 -8.19 -14.63 7.20
N LEU A 200 -9.48 -14.86 7.52
CA LEU A 200 -10.60 -14.14 6.95
C LEU A 200 -11.09 -13.06 7.93
N SER A 201 -11.20 -11.83 7.47
CA SER A 201 -11.63 -10.70 8.28
C SER A 201 -12.83 -10.02 7.65
N TRP A 202 -13.99 -10.16 8.30
CA TRP A 202 -15.27 -9.65 7.85
C TRP A 202 -15.58 -8.30 8.51
N ARG A 203 -15.91 -7.29 7.72
CA ARG A 203 -16.52 -6.06 8.19
C ARG A 203 -18.01 -6.11 7.91
N THR A 204 -18.83 -5.80 8.94
CA THR A 204 -20.28 -5.91 8.85
C THR A 204 -20.95 -4.65 9.37
N GLY A 205 -22.17 -4.40 8.92
CA GLY A 205 -23.10 -3.53 9.65
C GLY A 205 -23.33 -4.04 11.07
N PRO A 206 -24.29 -3.48 11.83
CA PRO A 206 -24.60 -3.93 13.18
C PRO A 206 -24.87 -5.44 13.22
N ALA A 207 -24.26 -6.16 14.15
CA ALA A 207 -24.32 -7.62 14.23
C ALA A 207 -24.51 -8.10 15.67
N MET A 208 -25.14 -9.28 15.80
CA MET A 208 -25.26 -10.04 17.05
C MET A 208 -24.35 -11.28 16.98
N ARG A 209 -23.94 -11.80 18.14
CA ARG A 209 -23.08 -12.97 18.25
C ARG A 209 -23.64 -14.19 17.47
N SER A 210 -24.92 -14.49 17.61
CA SER A 210 -25.57 -15.63 16.93
C SER A 210 -25.54 -15.49 15.40
N GLN A 211 -25.56 -14.26 14.86
CA GLN A 211 -25.42 -14.03 13.41
C GLN A 211 -23.98 -14.24 12.94
N THR A 212 -23.01 -13.81 13.75
CA THR A 212 -21.58 -13.99 13.43
C THR A 212 -21.17 -15.46 13.50
N GLU A 213 -21.66 -16.23 14.47
CA GLU A 213 -21.44 -17.66 14.56
C GLU A 213 -21.98 -18.42 13.33
N LYS A 214 -23.16 -18.02 12.83
CA LYS A 214 -23.71 -18.55 11.58
C LYS A 214 -22.85 -18.17 10.38
N LEU A 215 -22.30 -16.95 10.34
CA LEU A 215 -21.38 -16.53 9.27
C LEU A 215 -20.10 -17.37 9.30
N PHE A 216 -19.47 -17.55 10.46
CA PHE A 216 -18.26 -18.37 10.61
C PHE A 216 -18.47 -19.80 10.14
N ALA A 217 -19.61 -20.40 10.48
CA ALA A 217 -19.93 -21.79 10.08
C ALA A 217 -19.96 -21.98 8.56
N LEU A 218 -20.22 -20.94 7.77
CA LEU A 218 -20.22 -21.02 6.29
C LEU A 218 -18.83 -21.23 5.70
N PHE A 219 -17.77 -20.86 6.43
CA PHE A 219 -16.40 -20.81 5.91
C PHE A 219 -15.39 -21.59 6.76
N HIS A 220 -15.84 -22.34 7.78
CA HIS A 220 -14.95 -23.02 8.72
C HIS A 220 -14.12 -24.13 8.07
N ASP A 221 -14.61 -24.71 6.98
CA ASP A 221 -14.02 -25.82 6.21
C ASP A 221 -13.29 -25.35 4.94
N VAL A 222 -13.09 -24.04 4.75
CA VAL A 222 -12.26 -23.52 3.65
C VAL A 222 -10.81 -23.90 3.93
N PRO A 223 -10.14 -24.63 3.01
CA PRO A 223 -8.75 -25.04 3.20
C PRO A 223 -7.82 -23.88 3.52
N ASP A 224 -6.82 -24.13 4.36
CA ASP A 224 -5.81 -23.16 4.83
C ASP A 224 -6.36 -22.00 5.68
N VAL A 225 -7.66 -21.88 5.88
CA VAL A 225 -8.25 -20.86 6.77
C VAL A 225 -8.12 -21.34 8.21
N ILE A 226 -7.24 -20.66 8.98
CA ILE A 226 -6.95 -20.99 10.38
C ILE A 226 -7.80 -20.20 11.37
N GLY A 227 -8.44 -19.14 10.91
CA GLY A 227 -9.28 -18.30 11.76
C GLY A 227 -10.12 -17.31 10.99
N GLN A 228 -11.13 -16.79 11.67
CA GLN A 228 -12.03 -15.76 11.14
C GLN A 228 -12.28 -14.70 12.20
N VAL A 229 -12.42 -13.45 11.75
CA VAL A 229 -12.75 -12.32 12.61
C VAL A 229 -13.91 -11.55 12.00
N VAL A 230 -14.91 -11.20 12.79
CA VAL A 230 -15.94 -10.22 12.44
C VAL A 230 -15.72 -8.95 13.26
N THR A 231 -15.71 -7.81 12.58
CA THR A 231 -15.74 -6.47 13.19
C THR A 231 -16.98 -5.76 12.70
N ALA A 232 -17.90 -5.42 13.62
CA ALA A 232 -19.18 -4.80 13.30
C ALA A 232 -19.21 -3.30 13.64
N GLU A 233 -20.06 -2.54 12.96
CA GLU A 233 -20.27 -1.10 13.20
C GLU A 233 -20.64 -0.76 14.64
N ASN A 234 -21.47 -1.62 15.28
CA ASN A 234 -21.85 -1.47 16.69
C ASN A 234 -20.71 -1.82 17.68
N ARG A 235 -19.45 -1.76 17.21
CA ARG A 235 -18.22 -2.06 17.95
C ARG A 235 -18.09 -3.52 18.44
N GLY A 236 -18.95 -4.42 17.98
CA GLY A 236 -18.82 -5.86 18.22
C GLY A 236 -17.58 -6.43 17.51
N ARG A 237 -16.83 -7.27 18.21
CA ARG A 237 -15.72 -8.04 17.63
C ARG A 237 -15.82 -9.48 18.11
N TRP A 238 -15.87 -10.40 17.17
CA TRP A 238 -15.94 -11.84 17.42
C TRP A 238 -14.83 -12.55 16.66
N VAL A 239 -14.34 -13.62 17.25
CA VAL A 239 -13.25 -14.42 16.71
C VAL A 239 -13.69 -15.88 16.70
N ASP A 240 -13.47 -16.56 15.58
CA ASP A 240 -13.55 -18.00 15.44
C ASP A 240 -12.13 -18.55 15.27
N ARG A 241 -11.73 -19.45 16.17
CA ARG A 241 -10.41 -20.09 16.25
C ARG A 241 -9.29 -19.09 16.53
N GLN A 242 -8.79 -18.35 15.54
CA GLN A 242 -7.61 -17.48 15.64
C GLN A 242 -7.85 -16.14 14.95
N ASP A 243 -7.23 -15.07 15.48
CA ASP A 243 -7.33 -13.72 14.95
C ASP A 243 -6.01 -13.14 14.43
N TRP A 244 -5.01 -13.99 14.26
CA TRP A 244 -3.68 -13.63 13.77
C TRP A 244 -3.11 -14.70 12.85
N ILE A 245 -2.14 -14.32 12.04
CA ILE A 245 -1.24 -15.22 11.30
C ILE A 245 0.19 -14.97 11.75
N ALA A 246 1.05 -15.98 11.61
CA ALA A 246 2.50 -15.79 11.68
C ALA A 246 3.05 -15.56 10.27
N ASP A 247 4.10 -14.75 10.16
CA ASP A 247 4.91 -14.69 8.94
C ASP A 247 6.38 -14.48 9.29
N ARG A 248 7.28 -14.60 8.32
CA ARG A 248 8.72 -14.45 8.51
C ARG A 248 9.27 -13.44 7.54
N LEU A 249 10.07 -12.53 8.05
CA LEU A 249 10.89 -11.59 7.26
C LEU A 249 12.35 -11.83 7.62
N ASP A 250 13.16 -12.25 6.65
CA ASP A 250 14.52 -12.74 6.92
C ASP A 250 14.48 -13.89 7.95
N ASP A 251 15.20 -13.75 9.05
CA ASP A 251 15.22 -14.69 10.17
C ASP A 251 14.23 -14.32 11.30
N LEU A 252 13.47 -13.24 11.16
CA LEU A 252 12.55 -12.75 12.17
C LEU A 252 11.12 -13.27 11.98
N LEU A 253 10.53 -13.78 13.05
CA LEU A 253 9.14 -14.22 13.12
C LEU A 253 8.25 -13.09 13.61
N PHE A 254 7.17 -12.85 12.89
CA PHE A 254 6.15 -11.85 13.20
C PHE A 254 4.81 -12.50 13.43
N ARG A 255 4.11 -12.08 14.48
CA ARG A 255 2.67 -12.26 14.60
C ARG A 255 1.97 -11.06 13.97
N ILE A 256 0.90 -11.31 13.24
CA ILE A 256 0.14 -10.28 12.52
C ILE A 256 -1.33 -10.45 12.87
N THR A 257 -1.79 -9.68 13.85
CA THR A 257 -3.17 -9.73 14.33
C THR A 257 -4.11 -9.00 13.35
N ASN A 258 -5.36 -9.43 13.28
CA ASN A 258 -6.39 -8.71 12.56
C ASN A 258 -6.46 -7.24 13.00
N GLY A 259 -6.39 -6.32 12.04
CA GLY A 259 -6.36 -4.87 12.29
C GLY A 259 -4.95 -4.26 12.37
N SER A 260 -3.89 -5.08 12.42
CA SER A 260 -2.53 -4.59 12.21
C SER A 260 -2.27 -4.35 10.74
N PHE A 261 -1.57 -3.27 10.39
CA PHE A 261 -1.12 -3.02 9.02
C PHE A 261 -0.03 -4.03 8.63
N LEU A 262 -0.03 -4.44 7.37
CA LEU A 262 0.99 -5.29 6.76
C LEU A 262 1.29 -4.81 5.36
N GLN A 263 2.56 -4.69 5.02
CA GLN A 263 3.01 -4.50 3.64
C GLN A 263 2.57 -5.69 2.78
N THR A 264 1.88 -5.42 1.67
CA THR A 264 1.23 -6.48 0.88
C THR A 264 2.19 -7.26 -0.02
N ASN A 265 3.34 -6.69 -0.36
CA ASN A 265 4.41 -7.31 -1.16
C ASN A 265 5.54 -7.75 -0.23
N TRP A 266 5.32 -8.86 0.47
CA TRP A 266 6.20 -9.32 1.52
C TRP A 266 7.65 -9.60 1.05
N PRO A 267 7.89 -10.24 -0.12
CA PRO A 267 9.25 -10.43 -0.62
C PRO A 267 10.02 -9.13 -0.87
N LEU A 268 9.34 -8.09 -1.40
CA LEU A 268 10.00 -6.80 -1.63
C LEU A 268 10.15 -6.00 -0.32
N THR A 269 9.29 -6.22 0.67
CA THR A 269 9.44 -5.66 2.03
C THR A 269 10.74 -6.13 2.68
N GLU A 270 11.14 -7.38 2.44
CA GLU A 270 12.43 -7.91 2.93
C GLU A 270 13.61 -7.16 2.31
N THR A 271 13.58 -6.91 0.99
CA THR A 271 14.61 -6.12 0.30
C THR A 271 14.66 -4.69 0.83
N LEU A 272 13.50 -4.06 1.04
CA LEU A 272 13.41 -2.71 1.61
C LEU A 272 13.99 -2.66 3.03
N ALA A 273 13.64 -3.62 3.90
CA ALA A 273 14.16 -3.69 5.26
C ALA A 273 15.67 -3.92 5.29
N ARG A 274 16.22 -4.74 4.40
CA ARG A 274 17.67 -4.94 4.25
C ARG A 274 18.37 -3.65 3.80
N THR A 275 17.81 -2.95 2.81
CA THR A 275 18.33 -1.64 2.35
C THR A 275 18.35 -0.63 3.48
N LEU A 276 17.26 -0.56 4.26
CA LEU A 276 17.20 0.33 5.42
C LEU A 276 18.27 -0.02 6.46
N VAL A 277 18.44 -1.30 6.78
CA VAL A 277 19.47 -1.75 7.71
C VAL A 277 20.88 -1.39 7.23
N GLU A 278 21.16 -1.58 5.95
CA GLU A 278 22.43 -1.18 5.33
C GLU A 278 22.65 0.32 5.44
N TRP A 279 21.64 1.13 5.18
CA TRP A 279 21.77 2.59 5.20
C TRP A 279 21.89 3.13 6.61
N VAL A 280 21.11 2.63 7.56
CA VAL A 280 21.19 3.02 8.98
C VAL A 280 22.55 2.62 9.56
N ALA A 281 23.11 1.46 9.13
CA ALA A 281 24.33 0.87 9.65
C ALA A 281 24.30 0.76 11.19
N PRO A 282 23.35 -0.01 11.76
CA PRO A 282 23.12 -0.04 13.19
C PRO A 282 24.34 -0.53 13.97
N SER A 283 24.67 0.17 15.06
CA SER A 283 25.76 -0.16 15.97
C SER A 283 25.27 -0.22 17.42
N SER A 284 26.09 -0.78 18.29
CA SER A 284 25.76 -0.82 19.73
C SER A 284 25.66 0.60 20.28
N GLY A 285 24.51 0.92 20.88
CA GLY A 285 24.22 2.23 21.45
C GLY A 285 23.58 3.24 20.52
N LEU A 286 23.49 2.99 19.19
CA LEU A 286 22.75 3.86 18.27
C LEU A 286 21.29 3.97 18.72
N ARG A 287 20.81 5.19 18.98
CA ARG A 287 19.45 5.48 19.47
C ARG A 287 18.54 5.79 18.29
N VAL A 288 17.59 4.91 18.04
CA VAL A 288 16.65 5.02 16.93
C VAL A 288 15.24 5.25 17.48
N LEU A 289 14.53 6.25 16.95
CA LEU A 289 13.10 6.44 17.14
C LEU A 289 12.39 6.00 15.87
N GLU A 290 11.52 5.01 15.95
CA GLU A 290 10.63 4.61 14.88
C GLU A 290 9.22 5.16 15.14
N LEU A 291 8.73 5.99 14.27
CA LEU A 291 7.36 6.53 14.27
C LEU A 291 6.51 5.76 13.27
N TYR A 292 5.25 5.51 13.62
CA TYR A 292 4.33 4.68 12.82
C TYR A 292 4.83 3.24 12.66
N ALA A 293 5.40 2.68 13.74
CA ALA A 293 6.18 1.44 13.73
C ALA A 293 5.40 0.19 13.28
N GLY A 294 4.06 0.21 13.33
CA GLY A 294 3.26 -0.94 12.96
C GLY A 294 3.59 -2.15 13.84
N ILE A 295 3.93 -3.27 13.20
CA ILE A 295 4.33 -4.52 13.86
C ILE A 295 5.86 -4.63 14.05
N GLY A 296 6.63 -3.55 13.81
CA GLY A 296 8.08 -3.51 14.00
C GLY A 296 8.90 -4.07 12.83
N VAL A 297 8.35 -4.08 11.61
CA VAL A 297 9.01 -4.66 10.41
C VAL A 297 10.34 -3.97 10.08
N LEU A 298 10.46 -2.68 10.36
CA LEU A 298 11.66 -1.89 10.04
C LEU A 298 12.58 -1.72 11.25
N GLY A 299 12.04 -1.50 12.46
CA GLY A 299 12.84 -1.25 13.66
C GLY A 299 13.44 -2.50 14.30
N LEU A 300 12.69 -3.61 14.33
CA LEU A 300 13.21 -4.85 14.94
C LEU A 300 14.48 -5.39 14.25
N PRO A 301 14.64 -5.33 12.92
CA PRO A 301 15.90 -5.66 12.25
C PRO A 301 17.08 -4.79 12.72
N LEU A 302 16.86 -3.50 13.01
CA LEU A 302 17.90 -2.59 13.56
C LEU A 302 18.26 -2.96 14.98
N ALA A 303 17.26 -3.24 15.82
CA ALA A 303 17.46 -3.66 17.19
C ALA A 303 18.19 -5.01 17.30
N ARG A 304 17.90 -5.95 16.41
CA ARG A 304 18.60 -7.24 16.28
C ARG A 304 20.11 -7.05 16.05
N ARG A 305 20.49 -5.96 15.37
CA ARG A 305 21.89 -5.61 15.07
C ARG A 305 22.52 -4.64 16.09
N GLY A 306 21.86 -4.42 17.22
CA GLY A 306 22.44 -3.73 18.38
C GLY A 306 21.96 -2.31 18.64
N ALA A 307 21.14 -1.71 17.76
CA ALA A 307 20.55 -0.40 18.03
C ALA A 307 19.59 -0.44 19.23
N LEU A 308 19.43 0.70 19.90
CA LEU A 308 18.41 0.95 20.92
C LEU A 308 17.19 1.57 20.25
N VAL A 309 16.18 0.77 19.95
CA VAL A 309 15.02 1.21 19.18
C VAL A 309 13.85 1.56 20.10
N THR A 310 13.28 2.74 19.91
CA THR A 310 12.00 3.13 20.50
C THR A 310 10.93 3.11 19.41
N GLU A 311 10.02 2.14 19.51
CA GLU A 311 8.89 1.99 18.57
C GLU A 311 7.65 2.70 19.08
N VAL A 312 7.07 3.57 18.27
CA VAL A 312 5.88 4.38 18.55
C VAL A 312 4.78 4.03 17.58
N GLU A 313 3.68 3.53 18.09
CA GLU A 313 2.54 3.09 17.30
C GLU A 313 1.21 3.42 18.02
N ALA A 314 0.26 3.99 17.28
CA ALA A 314 -1.06 4.34 17.80
C ALA A 314 -2.04 3.15 17.80
N ASN A 315 -1.81 2.14 16.96
CA ASN A 315 -2.61 0.93 16.93
C ASN A 315 -2.10 -0.05 18.00
N ARG A 316 -2.93 -0.24 19.05
CA ARG A 316 -2.58 -1.14 20.17
C ARG A 316 -2.31 -2.59 19.74
N TRP A 317 -2.98 -3.07 18.69
CA TRP A 317 -2.80 -4.46 18.20
C TRP A 317 -1.47 -4.61 17.49
N ALA A 318 -1.12 -3.66 16.61
CA ALA A 318 0.16 -3.64 15.93
C ALA A 318 1.33 -3.53 16.93
N LEU A 319 1.23 -2.65 17.91
CA LEU A 319 2.24 -2.51 18.97
C LEU A 319 2.37 -3.78 19.83
N ALA A 320 1.26 -4.48 20.11
CA ALA A 320 1.28 -5.77 20.80
C ALA A 320 1.96 -6.86 19.97
N ASP A 321 1.76 -6.84 18.64
CA ASP A 321 2.45 -7.73 17.71
C ASP A 321 3.95 -7.43 17.64
N ALA A 322 4.36 -6.15 17.61
CA ALA A 322 5.77 -5.75 17.66
C ALA A 322 6.46 -6.24 18.96
N ARG A 323 5.82 -6.07 20.11
CA ARG A 323 6.32 -6.62 21.40
C ARG A 323 6.43 -8.13 21.38
N HIS A 324 5.43 -8.81 20.80
CA HIS A 324 5.47 -10.26 20.68
C HIS A 324 6.61 -10.70 19.74
N ALA A 325 6.80 -10.04 18.61
CA ALA A 325 7.89 -10.32 17.69
C ALA A 325 9.26 -10.11 18.34
N ALA A 326 9.46 -8.99 19.09
CA ALA A 326 10.69 -8.77 19.84
C ALA A 326 10.98 -9.89 20.82
N LYS A 327 9.97 -10.32 21.60
CA LYS A 327 10.10 -11.43 22.56
C LYS A 327 10.43 -12.76 21.87
N THR A 328 9.70 -13.11 20.81
CA THR A 328 9.87 -14.37 20.08
C THR A 328 11.24 -14.47 19.43
N ASN A 329 11.78 -13.35 18.96
CA ASN A 329 13.10 -13.28 18.32
C ASN A 329 14.25 -12.92 19.29
N HIS A 330 14.00 -12.92 20.60
CA HIS A 330 14.99 -12.62 21.64
C HIS A 330 15.66 -11.25 21.48
N ILE A 331 14.91 -10.23 21.04
CA ILE A 331 15.37 -8.86 20.86
C ILE A 331 15.05 -8.05 22.12
N GLY A 332 16.06 -7.77 22.95
CA GLY A 332 15.91 -7.04 24.23
C GLY A 332 16.10 -5.52 24.13
N ARG A 333 16.53 -4.99 22.97
CA ARG A 333 16.93 -3.59 22.81
C ARG A 333 15.82 -2.70 22.24
N CYS A 334 14.54 -3.03 22.51
CA CYS A 334 13.37 -2.28 22.06
C CYS A 334 12.58 -1.73 23.24
N ARG A 335 12.08 -0.50 23.07
CA ARG A 335 11.06 0.13 23.91
C ARG A 335 9.83 0.39 23.06
N PHE A 336 8.63 0.13 23.60
CA PHE A 336 7.37 0.23 22.87
C PHE A 336 6.47 1.27 23.54
N ARG A 337 6.04 2.30 22.79
CA ARG A 337 5.20 3.39 23.26
C ARG A 337 3.88 3.42 22.48
N HIS A 338 2.77 3.21 23.19
CA HIS A 338 1.42 3.33 22.61
C HIS A 338 1.03 4.80 22.60
N LEU A 339 1.46 5.53 21.60
CA LEU A 339 1.24 6.97 21.42
C LEU A 339 1.04 7.28 19.93
N LYS A 340 0.45 8.43 19.64
CA LYS A 340 0.55 9.05 18.31
C LYS A 340 1.95 9.63 18.12
N ALA A 341 2.41 9.72 16.87
CA ALA A 341 3.71 10.28 16.53
C ALA A 341 3.88 11.72 17.05
N GLU A 342 2.83 12.54 16.91
CA GLU A 342 2.81 13.94 17.37
C GLU A 342 3.10 14.04 18.88
N ALA A 343 2.40 13.26 19.69
CA ALA A 343 2.55 13.27 21.14
C ALA A 343 3.92 12.74 21.58
N CYS A 344 4.51 11.80 20.83
CA CYS A 344 5.86 11.34 21.09
C CYS A 344 6.90 12.41 20.79
N LEU A 345 6.77 13.10 19.66
CA LEU A 345 7.68 14.15 19.23
C LEU A 345 7.63 15.38 20.15
N GLU A 346 6.42 15.75 20.63
CA GLU A 346 6.23 16.86 21.58
C GLU A 346 6.93 16.59 22.94
N ALA A 347 6.95 15.32 23.36
CA ALA A 347 7.59 14.92 24.63
C ALA A 347 9.07 14.54 24.49
N ALA A 348 9.63 14.56 23.29
CA ALA A 348 11.01 14.16 23.04
C ALA A 348 11.96 15.36 23.22
N GLU A 349 13.08 15.15 23.90
CA GLU A 349 14.13 16.15 24.06
C GLU A 349 15.03 16.19 22.82
N ALA A 350 15.55 17.37 22.51
CA ALA A 350 16.54 17.55 21.45
C ALA A 350 17.80 16.68 21.75
N GLY A 351 18.30 15.98 20.72
CA GLY A 351 19.45 15.10 20.85
C GLY A 351 19.16 13.76 21.58
N ALA A 352 17.90 13.45 21.90
CA ALA A 352 17.54 12.17 22.51
C ALA A 352 17.77 10.96 21.59
N TYR A 353 17.76 11.18 20.27
CA TYR A 353 17.91 10.16 19.23
C TYR A 353 18.98 10.55 18.21
N ASP A 354 19.64 9.55 17.66
CA ASP A 354 20.64 9.69 16.60
C ASP A 354 20.00 9.52 15.20
N VAL A 355 18.92 8.75 15.15
CA VAL A 355 18.17 8.44 13.95
C VAL A 355 16.67 8.49 14.24
N VAL A 356 15.89 9.07 13.33
CA VAL A 356 14.42 8.88 13.27
C VAL A 356 14.08 8.15 12.01
N LEU A 357 13.29 7.09 12.13
CA LEU A 357 12.67 6.33 11.05
C LEU A 357 11.17 6.57 11.08
N MET A 358 10.55 6.79 9.92
CA MET A 358 9.11 7.04 9.83
C MET A 358 8.51 6.49 8.54
N ASP A 359 7.32 5.86 8.69
CA ASP A 359 6.45 5.37 7.60
C ASP A 359 5.04 5.94 7.79
N PRO A 360 4.83 7.24 7.54
CA PRO A 360 3.54 7.89 7.78
C PRO A 360 2.48 7.43 6.77
N PRO A 361 1.18 7.68 7.04
CA PRO A 361 0.10 7.40 6.10
C PRO A 361 0.23 8.20 4.80
N ARG A 362 -0.57 7.86 3.79
CA ARG A 362 -0.59 8.51 2.46
C ARG A 362 -0.68 10.04 2.48
N THR A 363 -1.25 10.61 3.52
CA THR A 363 -1.33 12.07 3.70
C THR A 363 0.00 12.73 4.03
N GLY A 364 1.04 11.94 4.28
CA GLY A 364 2.35 12.40 4.73
C GLY A 364 2.34 12.86 6.19
N LEU A 365 3.32 13.65 6.58
CA LEU A 365 3.44 14.20 7.92
C LEU A 365 2.37 15.26 8.18
N SER A 366 1.80 15.23 9.38
CA SER A 366 0.99 16.33 9.88
C SER A 366 1.86 17.56 10.16
N PRO A 367 1.29 18.79 10.16
CA PRO A 367 2.05 19.98 10.55
C PRO A 367 2.69 19.88 11.94
N GLU A 368 2.01 19.18 12.86
CA GLU A 368 2.48 18.91 14.22
C GLU A 368 3.67 17.97 14.22
N SER A 369 3.59 16.83 13.48
CA SER A 369 4.71 15.90 13.32
C SER A 369 5.93 16.58 12.71
N LEU A 370 5.73 17.40 11.67
CA LEU A 370 6.83 18.12 11.04
C LEU A 370 7.52 19.10 12.01
N ARG A 371 6.74 19.92 12.74
CA ARG A 371 7.30 20.83 13.76
C ARG A 371 8.07 20.07 14.84
N GLY A 372 7.51 18.95 15.33
CA GLY A 372 8.15 18.14 16.34
C GLY A 372 9.48 17.53 15.84
N LEU A 373 9.53 17.01 14.61
CA LEU A 373 10.76 16.50 14.00
C LEU A 373 11.86 17.58 13.91
N LEU A 374 11.50 18.78 13.50
CA LEU A 374 12.44 19.89 13.44
C LEU A 374 12.95 20.31 14.82
N ALA A 375 12.07 20.28 15.84
CA ALA A 375 12.41 20.65 17.22
C ALA A 375 13.38 19.68 17.88
N ILE A 376 13.23 18.35 17.66
CA ILE A 376 14.14 17.36 18.25
C ILE A 376 15.53 17.32 17.61
N ASN A 377 15.69 17.98 16.45
CA ASN A 377 16.97 18.23 15.78
C ASN A 377 17.85 16.99 15.61
N VAL A 378 17.31 15.96 14.98
CA VAL A 378 17.99 14.68 14.79
C VAL A 378 18.97 14.75 13.61
N PRO A 379 20.18 14.18 13.71
CA PRO A 379 21.17 14.23 12.61
C PRO A 379 20.73 13.51 11.34
N ARG A 380 19.96 12.41 11.47
CA ARG A 380 19.56 11.56 10.34
C ARG A 380 18.08 11.18 10.43
N LEU A 381 17.37 11.37 9.33
CA LEU A 381 15.98 10.96 9.17
C LEU A 381 15.86 9.95 8.03
N PHE A 382 15.08 8.90 8.26
CA PHE A 382 14.68 7.95 7.23
C PHE A 382 13.18 8.06 7.03
N TYR A 383 12.78 8.42 5.81
CA TYR A 383 11.38 8.60 5.45
C TYR A 383 10.98 7.56 4.40
N LEU A 384 10.08 6.66 4.76
CA LEU A 384 9.42 5.75 3.83
C LEU A 384 8.07 6.34 3.44
N SER A 385 7.72 6.36 2.14
CA SER A 385 6.47 6.94 1.66
C SER A 385 5.92 6.21 0.46
N CYS A 386 4.61 5.97 0.47
CA CYS A 386 3.86 5.38 -0.65
C CYS A 386 3.21 6.43 -1.58
N ASP A 387 3.39 7.74 -1.33
CA ASP A 387 2.84 8.82 -2.17
C ASP A 387 3.91 9.85 -2.54
N PRO A 388 4.27 9.97 -3.82
CA PRO A 388 5.32 10.90 -4.28
C PRO A 388 5.00 12.38 -4.00
N ALA A 389 3.73 12.79 -4.03
CA ALA A 389 3.37 14.20 -3.88
C ALA A 389 3.49 14.67 -2.43
N THR A 390 3.01 13.87 -1.48
CA THR A 390 3.16 14.17 -0.05
C THR A 390 4.60 14.04 0.40
N LEU A 391 5.33 13.06 -0.12
CA LEU A 391 6.78 12.94 0.11
C LEU A 391 7.52 14.19 -0.35
N ALA A 392 7.32 14.62 -1.61
CA ALA A 392 7.98 15.80 -2.15
C ALA A 392 7.68 17.07 -1.35
N ARG A 393 6.41 17.25 -0.93
CA ARG A 393 5.98 18.36 -0.05
C ARG A 393 6.75 18.37 1.28
N ASP A 394 6.86 17.22 1.92
CA ASP A 394 7.46 17.10 3.25
C ASP A 394 8.99 17.22 3.16
N LEU A 395 9.61 16.59 2.17
CA LEU A 395 11.05 16.72 1.91
C LEU A 395 11.43 18.19 1.61
N GLY A 396 10.61 18.90 0.82
CA GLY A 396 10.86 20.32 0.52
C GLY A 396 10.90 21.18 1.79
N LYS A 397 10.04 20.89 2.77
CA LYS A 397 10.03 21.60 4.07
C LYS A 397 11.22 21.22 4.95
N LEU A 398 11.57 19.94 5.02
CA LEU A 398 12.72 19.45 5.79
C LEU A 398 14.03 20.02 5.22
N CYS A 399 14.17 20.04 3.88
CA CYS A 399 15.34 20.61 3.24
C CYS A 399 15.45 22.14 3.41
N ALA A 400 14.31 22.84 3.43
CA ALA A 400 14.31 24.29 3.72
C ALA A 400 14.76 24.61 5.15
N ASP A 401 14.68 23.65 6.07
CA ASP A 401 15.13 23.76 7.47
C ASP A 401 16.54 23.17 7.71
N GLY A 402 17.31 22.93 6.65
CA GLY A 402 18.72 22.55 6.73
C GLY A 402 19.04 21.06 6.58
N TYR A 403 18.06 20.21 6.33
CA TYR A 403 18.33 18.84 5.89
C TYR A 403 18.71 18.81 4.41
N HIS A 404 19.50 17.81 4.01
CA HIS A 404 19.73 17.47 2.61
C HIS A 404 19.44 15.98 2.36
N ILE A 405 19.04 15.66 1.14
CA ILE A 405 18.81 14.25 0.75
C ILE A 405 20.18 13.60 0.53
N ALA A 406 20.53 12.67 1.41
CA ALA A 406 21.77 11.90 1.34
C ALA A 406 21.62 10.69 0.41
N ARG A 407 20.48 9.99 0.47
CA ARG A 407 20.15 8.83 -0.37
C ARG A 407 18.66 8.78 -0.67
N LEU A 408 18.34 8.23 -1.83
CA LEU A 408 16.97 7.97 -2.26
C LEU A 408 16.93 6.65 -3.01
N GLN A 409 15.96 5.78 -2.71
CA GLN A 409 15.67 4.57 -3.45
C GLN A 409 14.17 4.32 -3.49
N ALA A 410 13.65 4.09 -4.68
CA ALA A 410 12.26 3.71 -4.86
C ALA A 410 12.12 2.20 -5.11
N PHE A 411 11.02 1.62 -4.64
CA PHE A 411 10.69 0.19 -4.72
C PHE A 411 9.30 0.04 -5.34
N ASP A 412 9.19 -0.84 -6.33
CA ASP A 412 7.87 -1.13 -6.93
C ASP A 412 7.08 -2.13 -6.06
N MET A 413 6.64 -1.66 -4.89
CA MET A 413 5.82 -2.45 -3.96
C MET A 413 4.46 -2.82 -4.54
N PHE A 414 4.01 -2.11 -5.58
CA PHE A 414 2.69 -2.23 -6.17
C PHE A 414 2.73 -2.35 -7.70
N PRO A 415 3.35 -3.41 -8.26
CA PRO A 415 3.32 -3.66 -9.71
C PRO A 415 1.91 -3.57 -10.30
N GLN A 416 1.80 -3.17 -11.56
CA GLN A 416 0.54 -2.99 -12.29
C GLN A 416 -0.33 -1.83 -11.82
N THR A 417 0.09 -1.10 -10.79
CA THR A 417 -0.60 0.08 -10.25
C THR A 417 0.26 1.32 -10.37
N ALA A 418 -0.33 2.50 -10.23
CA ALA A 418 0.39 3.77 -10.25
C ALA A 418 1.13 4.11 -8.94
N HIS A 419 1.07 3.23 -7.93
CA HIS A 419 1.70 3.45 -6.64
C HIS A 419 3.18 3.08 -6.66
N LEU A 420 3.95 3.77 -5.81
CA LEU A 420 5.38 3.59 -5.66
C LEU A 420 5.75 3.79 -4.20
N GLU A 421 6.65 2.98 -3.66
CA GLU A 421 7.23 3.15 -2.33
C GLU A 421 8.60 3.79 -2.46
N THR A 422 8.93 4.78 -1.62
CA THR A 422 10.20 5.50 -1.72
C THR A 422 10.83 5.65 -0.33
N LEU A 423 12.03 5.13 -0.15
CA LEU A 423 12.87 5.34 1.03
C LEU A 423 13.84 6.49 0.76
N VAL A 424 13.87 7.45 1.68
CA VAL A 424 14.78 8.61 1.61
C VAL A 424 15.54 8.72 2.93
N GLU A 425 16.84 8.88 2.84
CA GLU A 425 17.68 9.32 3.94
C GLU A 425 17.95 10.82 3.83
N LEU A 426 17.64 11.54 4.89
CA LEU A 426 18.04 12.94 5.04
C LEU A 426 19.09 13.05 6.14
N ALA A 427 20.04 13.95 5.95
CA ALA A 427 21.07 14.28 6.91
C ALA A 427 21.19 15.79 7.10
N ARG A 428 21.67 16.22 8.25
CA ARG A 428 22.07 17.60 8.56
C ARG A 428 23.56 17.74 8.59
#